data_cbb359de30a35972e4b9ea5a6bec9411
#
_entry.id   cbb359de30a35972e4b9ea5a6bec9411
#
_cell.length_a   1.000
_cell.length_b   1.000
_cell.length_c   1.000
_cell.angle_alpha   90.00
_cell.angle_beta   90.00
_cell.angle_gamma   90.00
#
_symmetry.space_group_name_H-M   'P 1'
#
loop_
_entity.id
_entity.type
_entity.pdbx_description
1 polymer ?
#
loop_
_entity_poly.entity_id
_entity_poly.type
_entity_poly.pdbx_seq_one_letter_code
_entity_poly.pdbx_strand_id
1 'polypeptide(L)'
;MSVATRAMSRAQARRVAIAAQGFLDPRPAPFTATMRHVQRVVDRVGIIQIDSVNVLARSQYLPLFARLGPYDTSLLDRARDRAPRRLVEYWAHEASLVPPSTWPLLDFRMRAAAEKAWGGMRRILQERPDFVDVVQAEVEARGPLTAREVEVALEHDQPRSTDQWGWNWSEVKQALEYLFWAGRISSAGRTSQFERRYAALSATAPPALRPAWTHRPGAEADPDRFVELVRIAARAHGVGTELCLADYFRIRREDARPAIARLAAEGELIPVTVPGWKPAWLHAEARLPRRVHAEALLSPFDSLVWQRERIHALWDFHYRIEIYTPAHKRVHGYYVLPFLFGDALVARCDLKADRPAGVLRCHRVTWEPGAPVEARLALVANLESMATWLGLSRVDLGAA
;
A
#
# COMPACT_ATOMS: atom_id res chain seq x y z
N MET A 1 -25.57 13.57 23.31
CA MET A 1 -24.69 14.66 23.78
C MET A 1 -23.79 15.09 22.64
N SER A 2 -23.74 16.38 22.28
CA SER A 2 -22.84 16.85 21.21
C SER A 2 -21.39 16.71 21.71
N VAL A 3 -20.60 15.88 21.02
CA VAL A 3 -19.13 15.77 21.32
C VAL A 3 -18.49 17.10 20.98
N ALA A 4 -17.85 17.75 21.95
CA ALA A 4 -17.18 19.03 21.72
C ALA A 4 -16.06 18.86 20.67
N THR A 5 -16.09 19.69 19.62
CA THR A 5 -15.06 19.68 18.59
C THR A 5 -13.77 20.27 19.14
N ARG A 6 -12.66 19.54 19.04
CA ARG A 6 -11.35 19.98 19.53
C ARG A 6 -10.60 20.76 18.45
N ALA A 7 -10.04 21.92 18.80
CA ALA A 7 -9.13 22.66 17.93
C ALA A 7 -7.73 22.03 17.92
N MET A 8 -7.11 21.95 16.75
CA MET A 8 -5.76 21.42 16.56
C MET A 8 -5.01 22.26 15.51
N SER A 9 -3.76 22.63 15.78
CA SER A 9 -2.94 23.34 14.78
C SER A 9 -2.49 22.38 13.67
N ARG A 10 -2.13 22.92 12.49
CA ARG A 10 -1.53 22.11 11.39
C ARG A 10 -0.30 21.34 11.86
N ALA A 11 0.58 21.98 12.64
CA ALA A 11 1.78 21.34 13.17
C ALA A 11 1.46 20.17 14.12
N GLN A 12 0.43 20.31 14.96
CA GLN A 12 -0.05 19.18 15.79
C GLN A 12 -0.59 18.04 14.91
N ALA A 13 -1.41 18.36 13.89
CA ALA A 13 -1.96 17.36 12.99
C ALA A 13 -0.86 16.59 12.23
N ARG A 14 0.19 17.29 11.74
CA ARG A 14 1.37 16.66 11.12
C ARG A 14 2.05 15.68 12.06
N ARG A 15 2.35 16.12 13.30
CA ARG A 15 3.03 15.28 14.30
C ARG A 15 2.21 14.06 14.69
N VAL A 16 0.89 14.20 14.81
CA VAL A 16 -0.02 13.07 15.02
C VAL A 16 0.04 12.09 13.87
N ALA A 17 -0.03 12.58 12.64
CA ALA A 17 0.03 11.75 11.44
C ALA A 17 1.34 10.96 11.33
N ILE A 18 2.48 11.61 11.59
CA ILE A 18 3.80 10.99 11.57
C ILE A 18 3.93 9.93 12.67
N ALA A 19 3.44 10.23 13.89
CA ALA A 19 3.47 9.29 15.00
C ALA A 19 2.59 8.06 14.75
N ALA A 20 1.38 8.25 14.23
CA ALA A 20 0.46 7.17 13.90
C ALA A 20 1.04 6.20 12.87
N GLN A 21 1.77 6.72 11.89
CA GLN A 21 2.43 5.94 10.84
C GLN A 21 3.73 5.24 11.28
N GLY A 22 4.11 5.34 12.57
CA GLY A 22 5.23 4.60 13.14
C GLY A 22 6.61 5.24 12.92
N PHE A 23 6.70 6.49 12.47
CA PHE A 23 8.00 7.17 12.29
C PHE A 23 8.69 7.56 13.60
N LEU A 24 8.01 7.43 14.74
CA LEU A 24 8.58 7.65 16.08
C LEU A 24 8.89 6.33 16.81
N ASP A 25 8.66 5.20 16.17
CA ASP A 25 9.00 3.91 16.77
C ASP A 25 10.52 3.69 16.69
N PRO A 26 11.15 3.04 17.68
CA PRO A 26 12.59 2.81 17.68
C PRO A 26 13.00 2.00 16.44
N ARG A 27 14.03 2.49 15.73
CA ARG A 27 14.62 1.75 14.61
C ARG A 27 15.62 0.72 15.13
N PRO A 28 15.64 -0.50 14.57
CA PRO A 28 16.71 -1.45 14.84
C PRO A 28 18.04 -0.94 14.24
N ALA A 29 19.15 -1.49 14.69
CA ALA A 29 20.41 -1.29 14.00
C ALA A 29 20.32 -1.80 12.55
N PRO A 30 21.10 -1.27 11.61
CA PRO A 30 21.08 -1.71 10.22
C PRO A 30 21.16 -3.24 10.08
N PHE A 31 20.27 -3.81 9.28
CA PHE A 31 20.14 -5.26 9.00
C PHE A 31 19.86 -6.17 10.23
N THR A 32 19.53 -5.60 11.39
CA THR A 32 19.15 -6.40 12.58
C THR A 32 17.63 -6.47 12.79
N ALA A 33 16.85 -5.93 11.86
CA ALA A 33 15.40 -6.05 11.91
C ALA A 33 14.97 -7.53 11.94
N THR A 34 13.88 -7.80 12.65
CA THR A 34 13.29 -9.12 12.80
C THR A 34 11.83 -9.09 12.36
N MET A 35 11.19 -10.26 12.30
CA MET A 35 9.75 -10.35 12.01
C MET A 35 8.89 -9.52 12.96
N ARG A 36 9.33 -9.32 14.23
CA ARG A 36 8.61 -8.44 15.18
C ARG A 36 8.60 -6.98 14.71
N HIS A 37 9.71 -6.52 14.14
CA HIS A 37 9.79 -5.16 13.59
C HIS A 37 8.90 -5.00 12.35
N VAL A 38 8.87 -6.00 11.46
CA VAL A 38 7.95 -6.03 10.31
C VAL A 38 6.50 -5.98 10.79
N GLN A 39 6.14 -6.84 11.76
CA GLN A 39 4.79 -6.86 12.33
C GLN A 39 4.39 -5.52 12.91
N ARG A 40 5.28 -4.87 13.66
CA ARG A 40 5.02 -3.53 14.22
C ARG A 40 4.68 -2.49 13.15
N VAL A 41 5.42 -2.50 12.02
CA VAL A 41 5.09 -1.61 10.90
C VAL A 41 3.73 -1.96 10.31
N VAL A 42 3.46 -3.25 10.08
CA VAL A 42 2.16 -3.72 9.58
C VAL A 42 1.01 -3.29 10.50
N ASP A 43 1.17 -3.43 11.81
CA ASP A 43 0.16 -3.04 12.81
C ASP A 43 -0.09 -1.52 12.82
N ARG A 44 0.92 -0.71 12.48
CA ARG A 44 0.79 0.75 12.34
C ARG A 44 0.04 1.16 11.09
N VAL A 45 0.43 0.60 9.95
CA VAL A 45 -0.11 1.04 8.66
C VAL A 45 -1.31 0.21 8.19
N GLY A 46 -1.48 -1.02 8.66
CA GLY A 46 -2.59 -1.92 8.30
C GLY A 46 -2.62 -2.37 6.84
N ILE A 47 -1.82 -1.77 5.96
CA ILE A 47 -1.83 -2.01 4.52
C ILE A 47 -0.51 -1.54 3.90
N ILE A 48 0.04 -2.32 2.98
CA ILE A 48 1.25 -1.98 2.20
C ILE A 48 0.92 -2.13 0.73
N GLN A 49 0.99 -1.04 -0.03
CA GLN A 49 0.71 -1.08 -1.48
C GLN A 49 1.80 -1.84 -2.23
N ILE A 50 1.38 -2.64 -3.20
CA ILE A 50 2.26 -3.34 -4.14
C ILE A 50 2.15 -2.66 -5.50
N ASP A 51 3.30 -2.45 -6.15
CA ASP A 51 3.35 -1.99 -7.52
C ASP A 51 4.50 -2.64 -8.28
N SER A 52 4.35 -2.75 -9.60
CA SER A 52 5.36 -3.30 -10.51
C SER A 52 6.58 -2.40 -10.69
N VAL A 53 6.48 -1.12 -10.33
CA VAL A 53 7.57 -0.15 -10.40
C VAL A 53 8.77 -0.62 -9.57
N ASN A 54 9.95 -0.65 -10.20
CA ASN A 54 11.20 -1.13 -9.62
C ASN A 54 12.37 -0.20 -9.95
N VAL A 55 12.24 1.08 -9.65
CA VAL A 55 13.29 2.09 -9.91
C VAL A 55 14.40 2.01 -8.86
N LEU A 56 14.04 1.83 -7.60
CA LEU A 56 14.95 1.61 -6.46
C LEU A 56 14.85 0.15 -5.99
N ALA A 57 13.71 -0.20 -5.47
CA ALA A 57 13.26 -1.54 -5.12
C ALA A 57 11.77 -1.62 -5.45
N ARG A 58 11.17 -2.83 -5.38
CA ARG A 58 9.71 -2.96 -5.50
C ARG A 58 9.04 -2.14 -4.42
N SER A 59 7.92 -1.49 -4.77
CA SER A 59 7.23 -0.48 -3.95
C SER A 59 6.95 -0.93 -2.51
N GLN A 60 6.60 -2.19 -2.30
CA GLN A 60 6.24 -2.73 -0.98
C GLN A 60 7.40 -2.76 0.03
N TYR A 61 8.65 -2.73 -0.41
CA TYR A 61 9.79 -2.76 0.51
C TYR A 61 10.13 -1.38 1.08
N LEU A 62 9.83 -0.31 0.35
CA LEU A 62 10.19 1.06 0.71
C LEU A 62 9.47 1.59 1.96
N PRO A 63 8.17 1.31 2.22
CA PRO A 63 7.51 1.74 3.46
C PRO A 63 8.14 1.15 4.72
N LEU A 64 8.64 -0.09 4.65
CA LEU A 64 9.38 -0.69 5.75
C LEU A 64 10.75 -0.03 5.92
N PHE A 65 11.49 0.18 4.82
CA PHE A 65 12.76 0.90 4.86
C PHE A 65 12.62 2.30 5.48
N ALA A 66 11.60 3.05 5.09
CA ALA A 66 11.33 4.38 5.63
C ALA A 66 11.15 4.39 7.16
N ARG A 67 10.70 3.27 7.76
CA ARG A 67 10.44 3.15 9.20
C ARG A 67 11.51 2.38 9.96
N LEU A 68 12.15 1.41 9.33
CA LEU A 68 13.12 0.51 9.96
C LEU A 68 14.58 0.86 9.62
N GLY A 69 14.84 1.63 8.56
CA GLY A 69 16.16 1.74 7.96
C GLY A 69 16.53 0.48 7.16
N PRO A 70 17.81 0.22 6.90
CA PRO A 70 18.27 -0.97 6.18
C PRO A 70 17.82 -2.27 6.88
N TYR A 71 17.11 -3.13 6.15
CA TYR A 71 16.60 -4.39 6.65
C TYR A 71 16.66 -5.48 5.58
N ASP A 72 16.62 -6.75 5.98
CA ASP A 72 16.52 -7.88 5.06
C ASP A 72 15.09 -7.97 4.48
N THR A 73 14.94 -7.69 3.17
CA THR A 73 13.66 -7.72 2.47
C THR A 73 12.98 -9.08 2.49
N SER A 74 13.75 -10.18 2.66
CA SER A 74 13.20 -11.53 2.81
C SER A 74 12.25 -11.68 4.00
N LEU A 75 12.33 -10.77 5.00
CA LEU A 75 11.39 -10.73 6.12
C LEU A 75 9.96 -10.42 5.65
N LEU A 76 9.80 -9.45 4.73
CA LEU A 76 8.48 -9.13 4.17
C LEU A 76 7.97 -10.27 3.29
N ASP A 77 8.85 -10.86 2.47
CA ASP A 77 8.49 -12.01 1.64
C ASP A 77 8.07 -13.21 2.51
N ARG A 78 8.78 -13.50 3.58
CA ARG A 78 8.38 -14.56 4.54
C ARG A 78 7.04 -14.26 5.22
N ALA A 79 6.79 -13.00 5.57
CA ALA A 79 5.52 -12.58 6.17
C ALA A 79 4.33 -12.84 5.23
N ARG A 80 4.53 -12.70 3.93
CA ARG A 80 3.55 -12.95 2.86
C ARG A 80 3.47 -14.43 2.47
N ASP A 81 4.60 -15.10 2.27
CA ASP A 81 4.68 -16.37 1.52
C ASP A 81 4.70 -17.61 2.42
N ARG A 82 5.10 -17.48 3.70
CA ARG A 82 5.27 -18.62 4.60
C ARG A 82 4.26 -18.63 5.75
N ALA A 83 3.77 -19.81 6.07
CA ALA A 83 2.91 -20.00 7.24
C ALA A 83 3.70 -19.87 8.56
N PRO A 84 3.10 -19.28 9.63
CA PRO A 84 1.82 -18.60 9.62
C PRO A 84 1.91 -17.27 8.88
N ARG A 85 1.10 -17.11 7.82
CA ARG A 85 1.10 -15.88 7.02
C ARG A 85 0.66 -14.69 7.86
N ARG A 86 1.41 -13.62 7.81
CA ARG A 86 1.12 -12.34 8.48
C ARG A 86 0.53 -11.31 7.53
N LEU A 87 0.70 -11.55 6.23
CA LEU A 87 0.23 -10.73 5.16
C LEU A 87 -0.33 -11.59 4.03
N VAL A 88 -1.35 -11.10 3.38
CA VAL A 88 -1.96 -11.67 2.18
C VAL A 88 -2.15 -10.57 1.15
N GLU A 89 -2.07 -10.95 -0.12
CA GLU A 89 -2.27 -10.00 -1.21
C GLU A 89 -3.75 -9.93 -1.58
N TYR A 90 -4.28 -8.71 -1.68
CA TYR A 90 -5.61 -8.45 -2.25
C TYR A 90 -5.74 -6.98 -2.70
N TRP A 91 -6.85 -6.67 -3.36
CA TRP A 91 -7.23 -5.32 -3.76
C TRP A 91 -7.77 -4.55 -2.54
N ALA A 92 -7.02 -3.55 -2.07
CA ALA A 92 -7.41 -2.69 -0.96
C ALA A 92 -7.26 -1.21 -1.32
N HIS A 93 -6.14 -0.53 -1.01
CA HIS A 93 -5.91 0.82 -1.56
C HIS A 93 -5.73 0.75 -3.09
N GLU A 94 -4.91 -0.14 -3.54
CA GLU A 94 -4.73 -0.70 -4.88
C GLU A 94 -4.37 -2.19 -4.65
N ALA A 95 -3.54 -2.82 -5.51
CA ALA A 95 -2.94 -4.09 -5.15
C ALA A 95 -2.12 -3.91 -3.87
N SER A 96 -2.41 -4.68 -2.84
CA SER A 96 -1.86 -4.45 -1.50
C SER A 96 -1.59 -5.74 -0.74
N LEU A 97 -0.67 -5.67 0.21
CA LEU A 97 -0.52 -6.63 1.29
C LEU A 97 -1.31 -6.14 2.50
N VAL A 98 -2.19 -6.97 3.03
CA VAL A 98 -3.00 -6.68 4.22
C VAL A 98 -2.87 -7.82 5.23
N PRO A 99 -3.08 -7.56 6.54
CA PRO A 99 -3.25 -8.64 7.51
C PRO A 99 -4.35 -9.61 7.07
N PRO A 100 -4.21 -10.92 7.32
CA PRO A 100 -5.24 -11.90 6.92
C PRO A 100 -6.62 -11.63 7.50
N SER A 101 -6.72 -10.99 8.67
CA SER A 101 -7.99 -10.56 9.29
C SER A 101 -8.70 -9.45 8.52
N THR A 102 -7.96 -8.66 7.74
CA THR A 102 -8.54 -7.60 6.90
C THR A 102 -9.17 -8.15 5.62
N TRP A 103 -8.72 -9.30 5.13
CA TRP A 103 -9.19 -9.87 3.87
C TRP A 103 -10.73 -10.07 3.81
N PRO A 104 -11.40 -10.64 4.84
CA PRO A 104 -12.85 -10.80 4.82
C PRO A 104 -13.61 -9.47 4.79
N LEU A 105 -13.02 -8.40 5.35
CA LEU A 105 -13.66 -7.08 5.36
C LEU A 105 -13.73 -6.44 3.96
N LEU A 106 -12.98 -7.00 2.99
CA LEU A 106 -12.95 -6.56 1.59
C LEU A 106 -13.94 -7.35 0.71
N ASP A 107 -14.85 -8.14 1.29
CA ASP A 107 -15.85 -8.98 0.61
C ASP A 107 -16.76 -8.18 -0.34
N PHE A 108 -17.02 -6.90 -0.04
CA PHE A 108 -17.78 -6.00 -0.92
C PHE A 108 -17.18 -5.86 -2.31
N ARG A 109 -15.85 -6.00 -2.44
CA ARG A 109 -15.16 -6.03 -3.75
C ARG A 109 -15.34 -7.36 -4.44
N MET A 110 -15.26 -8.45 -3.67
CA MET A 110 -15.42 -9.82 -4.17
C MET A 110 -16.83 -10.02 -4.72
N ARG A 111 -17.84 -9.54 -3.99
CA ARG A 111 -19.25 -9.59 -4.42
C ARG A 111 -19.52 -8.76 -5.68
N ALA A 112 -18.86 -7.62 -5.79
CA ALA A 112 -18.98 -6.74 -6.95
C ALA A 112 -18.12 -7.18 -8.15
N ALA A 113 -17.34 -8.25 -8.05
CA ALA A 113 -16.36 -8.62 -9.08
C ALA A 113 -17.03 -8.90 -10.43
N ALA A 114 -18.14 -9.64 -10.47
CA ALA A 114 -18.85 -9.96 -11.71
C ALA A 114 -19.39 -8.71 -12.41
N GLU A 115 -19.86 -7.72 -11.66
CA GLU A 115 -20.44 -6.48 -12.21
C GLU A 115 -19.36 -5.47 -12.59
N LYS A 116 -18.31 -5.37 -11.77
CA LYS A 116 -17.25 -4.35 -11.89
C LYS A 116 -16.01 -4.82 -12.63
N ALA A 117 -15.92 -6.09 -12.99
CA ALA A 117 -14.82 -6.61 -13.79
C ALA A 117 -14.71 -5.83 -15.12
N TRP A 118 -13.50 -5.46 -15.50
CA TRP A 118 -13.26 -4.71 -16.74
C TRP A 118 -12.73 -5.61 -17.85
N GLY A 119 -12.93 -5.16 -19.11
CA GLY A 119 -12.31 -5.74 -20.31
C GLY A 119 -12.47 -7.25 -20.41
N GLY A 120 -11.34 -7.93 -20.59
CA GLY A 120 -11.29 -9.36 -20.78
C GLY A 120 -11.84 -10.20 -19.63
N MET A 121 -11.76 -9.74 -18.38
CA MET A 121 -12.31 -10.49 -17.24
C MET A 121 -13.84 -10.58 -17.29
N ARG A 122 -14.52 -9.52 -17.73
CA ARG A 122 -15.98 -9.56 -17.94
C ARG A 122 -16.32 -10.46 -19.11
N ARG A 123 -15.57 -10.33 -20.19
CA ARG A 123 -15.79 -11.14 -21.40
C ARG A 123 -15.65 -12.63 -21.12
N ILE A 124 -14.56 -13.07 -20.49
CA ILE A 124 -14.34 -14.49 -20.20
C ILE A 124 -15.43 -15.07 -19.29
N LEU A 125 -15.93 -14.29 -18.33
CA LEU A 125 -17.02 -14.72 -17.46
C LEU A 125 -18.34 -14.92 -18.22
N GLN A 126 -18.63 -14.05 -19.21
CA GLN A 126 -19.86 -14.11 -20.00
C GLN A 126 -19.83 -15.18 -21.10
N GLU A 127 -18.70 -15.28 -21.79
CA GLU A 127 -18.55 -16.14 -22.95
C GLU A 127 -18.16 -17.58 -22.60
N ARG A 128 -17.38 -17.76 -21.50
CA ARG A 128 -16.83 -19.07 -21.12
C ARG A 128 -16.84 -19.31 -19.61
N PRO A 129 -18.00 -19.25 -18.92
CA PRO A 129 -18.09 -19.44 -17.48
C PRO A 129 -17.53 -20.80 -17.04
N ASP A 130 -17.79 -21.88 -17.81
CA ASP A 130 -17.29 -23.23 -17.50
C ASP A 130 -15.74 -23.28 -17.54
N PHE A 131 -15.10 -22.52 -18.42
CA PHE A 131 -13.67 -22.44 -18.47
C PHE A 131 -13.07 -21.76 -17.23
N VAL A 132 -13.76 -20.77 -16.69
CA VAL A 132 -13.36 -20.12 -15.43
C VAL A 132 -13.38 -21.15 -14.28
N ASP A 133 -14.36 -22.04 -14.25
CA ASP A 133 -14.46 -23.11 -13.23
C ASP A 133 -13.36 -24.17 -13.44
N VAL A 134 -13.00 -24.52 -14.69
CA VAL A 134 -11.87 -25.41 -14.99
C VAL A 134 -10.55 -24.80 -14.50
N VAL A 135 -10.31 -23.50 -14.74
CA VAL A 135 -9.12 -22.80 -14.26
C VAL A 135 -9.07 -22.78 -12.74
N GLN A 136 -10.20 -22.59 -12.07
CA GLN A 136 -10.26 -22.65 -10.59
C GLN A 136 -9.90 -24.05 -10.08
N ALA A 137 -10.51 -25.10 -10.63
CA ALA A 137 -10.28 -26.47 -10.23
C ALA A 137 -8.78 -26.84 -10.39
N GLU A 138 -8.14 -26.38 -11.45
CA GLU A 138 -6.71 -26.59 -11.68
C GLU A 138 -5.85 -25.93 -10.57
N VAL A 139 -6.15 -24.66 -10.22
CA VAL A 139 -5.44 -23.96 -9.14
C VAL A 139 -5.69 -24.61 -7.78
N GLU A 140 -6.90 -25.12 -7.53
CA GLU A 140 -7.25 -25.79 -6.27
C GLU A 140 -6.54 -27.15 -6.13
N ALA A 141 -6.40 -27.88 -7.23
CA ALA A 141 -5.78 -29.20 -7.24
C ALA A 141 -4.25 -29.16 -7.19
N ARG A 142 -3.63 -28.23 -7.93
CA ARG A 142 -2.18 -28.23 -8.15
C ARG A 142 -1.46 -26.94 -7.74
N GLY A 143 -2.19 -25.89 -7.31
CA GLY A 143 -1.57 -24.63 -6.89
C GLY A 143 -0.57 -24.79 -5.73
N PRO A 144 0.38 -23.83 -5.60
CA PRO A 144 0.39 -22.51 -6.24
C PRO A 144 0.99 -22.51 -7.65
N LEU A 145 0.27 -21.93 -8.62
CA LEU A 145 0.64 -21.87 -10.03
C LEU A 145 0.66 -20.42 -10.54
N THR A 146 1.57 -20.12 -11.47
CA THR A 146 1.51 -18.89 -12.30
C THR A 146 0.51 -19.07 -13.42
N ALA A 147 0.14 -17.98 -14.11
CA ALA A 147 -0.75 -18.07 -15.27
C ALA A 147 -0.19 -18.98 -16.38
N ARG A 148 1.13 -18.89 -16.62
CA ARG A 148 1.81 -19.74 -17.61
C ARG A 148 1.78 -21.23 -17.24
N GLU A 149 1.98 -21.56 -15.97
CA GLU A 149 1.90 -22.94 -15.50
C GLU A 149 0.50 -23.52 -15.65
N VAL A 150 -0.56 -22.70 -15.45
CA VAL A 150 -1.96 -23.09 -15.70
C VAL A 150 -2.22 -23.25 -17.19
N GLU A 151 -1.71 -22.35 -18.04
CA GLU A 151 -1.81 -22.49 -19.52
C GLU A 151 -1.25 -23.82 -19.98
N VAL A 152 -0.05 -24.18 -19.55
CA VAL A 152 0.60 -25.46 -19.87
C VAL A 152 -0.21 -26.65 -19.33
N ALA A 153 -0.70 -26.55 -18.10
CA ALA A 153 -1.43 -27.63 -17.44
C ALA A 153 -2.76 -27.96 -18.14
N LEU A 154 -3.42 -26.95 -18.71
CA LEU A 154 -4.70 -27.09 -19.41
C LEU A 154 -4.51 -27.30 -20.91
N GLU A 155 -3.27 -27.43 -21.40
CA GLU A 155 -2.94 -27.51 -22.85
C GLU A 155 -3.59 -26.37 -23.65
N HIS A 156 -3.71 -25.20 -23.00
CA HIS A 156 -4.40 -24.03 -23.54
C HIS A 156 -3.39 -23.08 -24.19
N ASP A 157 -2.90 -23.46 -25.37
CA ASP A 157 -1.97 -22.65 -26.17
C ASP A 157 -2.75 -21.83 -27.21
N GLN A 158 -3.33 -20.71 -26.80
CA GLN A 158 -3.94 -19.77 -27.72
C GLN A 158 -2.99 -18.64 -28.09
N PRO A 159 -2.85 -18.31 -29.40
CA PRO A 159 -2.03 -17.18 -29.82
C PRO A 159 -2.57 -15.88 -29.21
N ARG A 160 -1.67 -15.12 -28.60
CA ARG A 160 -1.99 -13.79 -28.04
C ARG A 160 -2.32 -12.85 -29.19
N SER A 161 -3.51 -12.24 -29.18
CA SER A 161 -3.83 -11.18 -30.14
C SER A 161 -2.87 -10.02 -29.97
N THR A 162 -2.20 -9.59 -31.02
CA THR A 162 -1.29 -8.45 -31.07
C THR A 162 -1.97 -7.13 -31.45
N ASP A 163 -3.28 -7.16 -31.75
CA ASP A 163 -3.99 -6.08 -32.43
C ASP A 163 -4.49 -4.93 -31.52
N GLN A 164 -4.27 -5.00 -30.22
CA GLN A 164 -4.69 -3.95 -29.31
C GLN A 164 -3.53 -3.41 -28.49
N TRP A 165 -3.39 -2.10 -28.48
CA TRP A 165 -2.52 -1.35 -27.56
C TRP A 165 -3.08 -1.51 -26.13
N GLY A 166 -2.48 -2.41 -25.33
CA GLY A 166 -2.92 -2.65 -23.96
C GLY A 166 -2.39 -3.98 -23.39
N TRP A 167 -2.88 -4.35 -22.23
CA TRP A 167 -2.55 -5.60 -21.57
C TRP A 167 -3.21 -6.78 -22.31
N ASN A 168 -2.50 -7.40 -23.25
CA ASN A 168 -2.95 -8.61 -23.96
C ASN A 168 -2.83 -9.84 -23.04
N TRP A 169 -3.79 -9.98 -22.14
CA TRP A 169 -3.85 -11.14 -21.27
C TRP A 169 -4.47 -12.33 -22.03
N SER A 170 -3.88 -13.52 -21.83
CA SER A 170 -4.50 -14.77 -22.24
C SER A 170 -5.84 -15.00 -21.53
N GLU A 171 -6.69 -15.85 -22.06
CA GLU A 171 -7.96 -16.24 -21.40
C GLU A 171 -7.74 -16.81 -20.02
N VAL A 172 -6.72 -17.66 -19.84
CA VAL A 172 -6.31 -18.19 -18.53
C VAL A 172 -5.98 -17.06 -17.57
N LYS A 173 -5.18 -16.07 -18.00
CA LYS A 173 -4.83 -14.92 -17.16
C LYS A 173 -6.06 -14.08 -16.81
N GLN A 174 -6.99 -13.89 -17.73
CA GLN A 174 -8.25 -13.18 -17.48
C GLN A 174 -9.11 -13.92 -16.45
N ALA A 175 -9.25 -15.25 -16.57
CA ALA A 175 -9.97 -16.08 -15.61
C ALA A 175 -9.32 -16.05 -14.22
N LEU A 176 -8.00 -16.17 -14.13
CA LEU A 176 -7.26 -16.12 -12.87
C LEU A 176 -7.41 -14.76 -12.16
N GLU A 177 -7.33 -13.65 -12.88
CA GLU A 177 -7.51 -12.32 -12.28
C GLU A 177 -8.96 -12.09 -11.84
N TYR A 178 -9.94 -12.59 -12.60
CA TYR A 178 -11.33 -12.59 -12.18
C TYR A 178 -11.53 -13.41 -10.88
N LEU A 179 -11.06 -14.66 -10.88
CA LEU A 179 -11.16 -15.55 -9.72
C LEU A 179 -10.50 -14.96 -8.46
N PHE A 180 -9.34 -14.35 -8.65
CA PHE A 180 -8.63 -13.65 -7.58
C PHE A 180 -9.43 -12.44 -7.07
N TRP A 181 -9.99 -11.63 -7.97
CA TRP A 181 -10.82 -10.49 -7.59
C TRP A 181 -12.12 -10.93 -6.92
N ALA A 182 -12.75 -11.97 -7.43
CA ALA A 182 -13.94 -12.56 -6.82
C ALA A 182 -13.68 -13.26 -5.47
N GLY A 183 -12.42 -13.33 -5.02
CA GLY A 183 -12.04 -14.01 -3.78
C GLY A 183 -12.28 -15.52 -3.82
N ARG A 184 -12.32 -16.12 -5.03
CA ARG A 184 -12.48 -17.58 -5.22
C ARG A 184 -11.15 -18.31 -5.11
N ILE A 185 -10.05 -17.64 -5.47
CA ILE A 185 -8.66 -18.07 -5.26
C ILE A 185 -7.86 -16.96 -4.59
N SER A 186 -6.66 -17.29 -4.11
CA SER A 186 -5.77 -16.35 -3.43
C SER A 186 -4.39 -16.29 -4.09
N SER A 187 -3.53 -15.41 -3.58
CA SER A 187 -2.11 -15.31 -3.95
C SER A 187 -1.25 -16.02 -2.91
N ALA A 188 -0.45 -16.98 -3.36
CA ALA A 188 0.57 -17.63 -2.54
C ALA A 188 1.94 -16.92 -2.59
N GLY A 189 1.98 -15.73 -3.18
CA GLY A 189 3.18 -14.93 -3.37
C GLY A 189 3.43 -14.60 -4.84
N ARG A 190 4.65 -14.15 -5.12
CA ARG A 190 5.07 -13.74 -6.47
C ARG A 190 6.42 -14.35 -6.85
N THR A 191 6.64 -14.55 -8.14
CA THR A 191 7.93 -14.95 -8.69
C THR A 191 8.94 -13.79 -8.61
N SER A 192 10.21 -14.07 -8.91
CA SER A 192 11.26 -13.04 -9.06
C SER A 192 10.93 -12.02 -10.16
N GLN A 193 10.18 -12.42 -11.18
CA GLN A 193 9.67 -11.56 -12.25
C GLN A 193 8.40 -10.79 -11.88
N PHE A 194 7.95 -10.95 -10.63
CA PHE A 194 6.76 -10.29 -10.07
C PHE A 194 5.42 -10.87 -10.54
N GLU A 195 5.39 -12.04 -11.17
CA GLU A 195 4.16 -12.74 -11.50
C GLU A 195 3.50 -13.29 -10.24
N ARG A 196 2.16 -13.20 -10.16
CA ARG A 196 1.39 -13.79 -9.07
C ARG A 196 1.33 -15.31 -9.20
N ARG A 197 1.49 -15.98 -8.07
CA ARG A 197 1.26 -17.42 -7.92
C ARG A 197 -0.10 -17.63 -7.26
N TYR A 198 -1.04 -18.19 -8.00
CA TYR A 198 -2.40 -18.42 -7.56
C TYR A 198 -2.51 -19.73 -6.79
N ALA A 199 -3.32 -19.74 -5.75
CA ALA A 199 -3.54 -20.92 -4.90
C ALA A 199 -4.97 -20.95 -4.36
N ALA A 200 -5.40 -22.13 -3.94
CA ALA A 200 -6.64 -22.28 -3.19
C ALA A 200 -6.67 -21.40 -1.95
N LEU A 201 -7.86 -20.93 -1.55
CA LEU A 201 -8.03 -20.17 -0.31
C LEU A 201 -7.53 -20.97 0.91
N SER A 202 -7.82 -22.27 0.95
CA SER A 202 -7.40 -23.17 2.03
C SER A 202 -5.88 -23.28 2.22
N ALA A 203 -5.11 -23.07 1.15
CA ALA A 203 -3.65 -23.10 1.17
C ALA A 203 -3.02 -21.79 1.70
N THR A 204 -3.76 -20.68 1.68
CA THR A 204 -3.23 -19.37 2.04
C THR A 204 -3.86 -18.80 3.30
N ALA A 205 -5.13 -19.09 3.58
CA ALA A 205 -5.82 -18.65 4.77
C ALA A 205 -5.21 -19.25 6.03
N PRO A 206 -4.87 -18.45 7.05
CA PRO A 206 -4.49 -18.99 8.36
C PRO A 206 -5.61 -19.87 8.91
N PRO A 207 -5.29 -21.02 9.56
CA PRO A 207 -6.30 -21.98 10.02
C PRO A 207 -7.45 -21.36 10.85
N ALA A 208 -7.12 -20.44 11.75
CA ALA A 208 -8.10 -19.77 12.60
C ALA A 208 -9.07 -18.84 11.83
N LEU A 209 -8.66 -18.37 10.63
CA LEU A 209 -9.44 -17.44 9.80
C LEU A 209 -10.13 -18.14 8.61
N ARG A 210 -9.88 -19.43 8.37
CA ARG A 210 -10.47 -20.16 7.23
C ARG A 210 -12.00 -20.03 7.14
N PRO A 211 -12.75 -20.11 8.24
CA PRO A 211 -14.23 -19.95 8.16
C PRO A 211 -14.64 -18.57 7.62
N ALA A 212 -13.90 -17.50 7.98
CA ALA A 212 -14.18 -16.16 7.51
C ALA A 212 -13.75 -15.94 6.04
N TRP A 213 -12.85 -16.78 5.52
CA TRP A 213 -12.37 -16.74 4.13
C TRP A 213 -13.24 -17.56 3.18
N THR A 214 -14.24 -18.27 3.68
CA THR A 214 -15.14 -19.04 2.84
C THR A 214 -16.10 -18.09 2.12
N HIS A 215 -15.94 -17.98 0.80
CA HIS A 215 -16.90 -17.25 -0.02
C HIS A 215 -18.21 -18.04 -0.06
N ARG A 216 -19.28 -17.48 0.50
CA ARG A 216 -20.62 -18.06 0.45
C ARG A 216 -21.48 -17.20 -0.48
N PRO A 217 -21.83 -17.70 -1.69
CA PRO A 217 -22.81 -17.01 -2.53
C PRO A 217 -24.09 -16.78 -1.74
N GLY A 218 -24.61 -15.55 -1.74
CA GLY A 218 -25.85 -15.21 -1.04
C GLY A 218 -25.74 -15.00 0.49
N ALA A 219 -24.57 -15.21 1.12
CA ALA A 219 -24.40 -14.83 2.51
C ALA A 219 -24.53 -13.31 2.67
N GLU A 220 -25.19 -12.87 3.75
CA GLU A 220 -25.24 -11.44 4.07
C GLU A 220 -23.82 -10.91 4.30
N ALA A 221 -23.62 -9.68 3.83
CA ALA A 221 -22.36 -8.99 4.06
C ALA A 221 -22.27 -8.61 5.54
N ASP A 222 -21.06 -8.71 6.13
CA ASP A 222 -20.82 -8.24 7.48
C ASP A 222 -21.17 -6.73 7.56
N PRO A 223 -22.19 -6.34 8.35
CA PRO A 223 -22.59 -4.94 8.46
C PRO A 223 -21.49 -4.06 9.06
N ASP A 224 -20.60 -4.64 9.84
CA ASP A 224 -19.54 -3.92 10.55
C ASP A 224 -18.25 -3.77 9.74
N ARG A 225 -18.14 -4.40 8.57
CA ARG A 225 -16.91 -4.36 7.75
C ARG A 225 -16.40 -2.95 7.49
N PHE A 226 -17.27 -2.00 7.18
CA PHE A 226 -16.84 -0.63 6.93
C PHE A 226 -16.43 0.09 8.21
N VAL A 227 -17.03 -0.25 9.35
CA VAL A 227 -16.62 0.25 10.67
C VAL A 227 -15.20 -0.19 10.97
N GLU A 228 -14.88 -1.48 10.77
CA GLU A 228 -13.53 -2.00 10.97
C GLU A 228 -12.52 -1.40 10.00
N LEU A 229 -12.84 -1.27 8.71
CA LEU A 229 -11.96 -0.64 7.74
C LEU A 229 -11.69 0.83 8.07
N VAL A 230 -12.70 1.60 8.48
CA VAL A 230 -12.55 2.98 8.92
C VAL A 230 -11.73 3.06 10.21
N ARG A 231 -11.92 2.14 11.16
CA ARG A 231 -11.14 2.04 12.40
C ARG A 231 -9.65 1.82 12.10
N ILE A 232 -9.32 0.89 11.19
CA ILE A 232 -7.92 0.67 10.74
C ILE A 232 -7.36 1.94 10.09
N ALA A 233 -8.11 2.56 9.18
CA ALA A 233 -7.70 3.80 8.50
C ALA A 233 -7.48 4.95 9.50
N ALA A 234 -8.35 5.12 10.47
CA ALA A 234 -8.25 6.16 11.50
C ALA A 234 -7.03 5.97 12.40
N ARG A 235 -6.77 4.73 12.81
CA ARG A 235 -5.57 4.38 13.58
C ARG A 235 -4.30 4.68 12.79
N ALA A 236 -4.25 4.28 11.53
CA ALA A 236 -3.10 4.49 10.64
C ALA A 236 -2.88 5.98 10.31
N HIS A 237 -3.94 6.75 10.12
CA HIS A 237 -3.84 8.19 9.87
C HIS A 237 -3.57 9.02 11.14
N GLY A 238 -4.03 8.56 12.30
CA GLY A 238 -4.06 9.32 13.54
C GLY A 238 -5.07 10.47 13.51
N VAL A 239 -5.06 11.27 12.46
CA VAL A 239 -6.02 12.34 12.18
C VAL A 239 -6.32 12.37 10.67
N GLY A 240 -7.60 12.45 10.30
CA GLY A 240 -8.03 12.43 8.90
C GLY A 240 -9.43 12.97 8.69
N THR A 241 -9.68 13.47 7.47
CA THR A 241 -11.03 13.84 7.01
C THR A 241 -11.81 12.60 6.59
N GLU A 242 -13.12 12.75 6.34
CA GLU A 242 -13.94 11.69 5.74
C GLU A 242 -13.26 11.10 4.48
N LEU A 243 -12.73 11.97 3.61
CA LEU A 243 -12.04 11.53 2.41
C LEU A 243 -10.78 10.71 2.73
N CYS A 244 -9.97 11.13 3.72
CA CYS A 244 -8.79 10.38 4.13
C CYS A 244 -9.15 8.97 4.62
N LEU A 245 -10.18 8.86 5.45
CA LEU A 245 -10.61 7.60 6.05
C LEU A 245 -11.22 6.65 5.00
N ALA A 246 -11.99 7.19 4.05
CA ALA A 246 -12.58 6.41 2.96
C ALA A 246 -11.51 5.97 1.94
N ASP A 247 -10.60 6.88 1.56
CA ASP A 247 -9.58 6.64 0.54
C ASP A 247 -8.57 5.55 0.97
N TYR A 248 -8.35 5.37 2.26
CA TYR A 248 -7.36 4.41 2.80
C TYR A 248 -7.60 2.98 2.28
N PHE A 249 -8.86 2.57 2.19
CA PHE A 249 -9.29 1.30 1.61
C PHE A 249 -10.13 1.47 0.34
N ARG A 250 -10.08 2.63 -0.32
CA ARG A 250 -10.87 2.92 -1.53
C ARG A 250 -12.36 2.57 -1.37
N ILE A 251 -12.93 2.80 -0.20
CA ILE A 251 -14.37 2.65 0.04
C ILE A 251 -15.09 3.94 -0.38
N ARG A 252 -16.39 3.82 -0.72
CA ARG A 252 -17.17 4.99 -1.09
C ARG A 252 -17.43 5.84 0.15
N ARG A 253 -17.49 7.16 -0.03
CA ARG A 253 -17.76 8.07 1.09
C ARG A 253 -19.12 7.82 1.74
N GLU A 254 -20.11 7.40 0.96
CA GLU A 254 -21.44 7.03 1.44
C GLU A 254 -21.42 5.82 2.37
N ASP A 255 -20.51 4.87 2.16
CA ASP A 255 -20.31 3.71 3.03
C ASP A 255 -19.45 4.08 4.26
N ALA A 256 -18.51 5.05 4.13
CA ALA A 256 -17.64 5.48 5.22
C ALA A 256 -18.36 6.37 6.25
N ARG A 257 -19.34 7.20 5.84
CA ARG A 257 -20.02 8.14 6.73
C ARG A 257 -20.75 7.48 7.90
N PRO A 258 -21.58 6.44 7.69
CA PRO A 258 -22.20 5.74 8.82
C PRO A 258 -21.18 5.12 9.77
N ALA A 259 -20.11 4.56 9.23
CA ALA A 259 -19.01 3.98 10.01
C ALA A 259 -18.29 5.04 10.87
N ILE A 260 -17.97 6.21 10.28
CA ILE A 260 -17.39 7.34 11.01
C ILE A 260 -18.34 7.85 12.11
N ALA A 261 -19.62 7.99 11.80
CA ALA A 261 -20.64 8.44 12.78
C ALA A 261 -20.74 7.46 13.95
N ARG A 262 -20.72 6.16 13.69
CA ARG A 262 -20.73 5.12 14.73
C ARG A 262 -19.48 5.20 15.60
N LEU A 263 -18.28 5.21 15.01
CA LEU A 263 -17.03 5.31 15.76
C LEU A 263 -16.94 6.62 16.58
N ALA A 264 -17.52 7.71 16.07
CA ALA A 264 -17.59 8.96 16.82
C ALA A 264 -18.55 8.85 18.01
N ALA A 265 -19.69 8.17 17.86
CA ALA A 265 -20.63 7.91 18.94
C ALA A 265 -20.04 6.98 20.01
N GLU A 266 -19.21 6.01 19.59
CA GLU A 266 -18.45 5.11 20.47
C GLU A 266 -17.25 5.79 21.14
N GLY A 267 -16.92 7.03 20.76
CA GLY A 267 -15.80 7.80 21.32
C GLY A 267 -14.42 7.43 20.75
N GLU A 268 -14.35 6.56 19.75
CA GLU A 268 -13.09 6.19 19.08
C GLU A 268 -12.59 7.29 18.12
N LEU A 269 -13.51 8.10 17.58
CA LEU A 269 -13.21 9.25 16.74
C LEU A 269 -13.67 10.55 17.39
N ILE A 270 -12.73 11.46 17.60
CA ILE A 270 -12.98 12.78 18.22
C ILE A 270 -13.02 13.82 17.10
N PRO A 271 -14.13 14.58 16.92
CA PRO A 271 -14.19 15.64 15.94
C PRO A 271 -13.12 16.69 16.21
N VAL A 272 -12.38 17.09 15.16
CA VAL A 272 -11.36 18.14 15.25
C VAL A 272 -11.46 19.14 14.12
N THR A 273 -11.07 20.40 14.41
CA THR A 273 -10.87 21.46 13.42
C THR A 273 -9.38 21.75 13.28
N VAL A 274 -8.89 21.79 12.05
CA VAL A 274 -7.52 22.17 11.70
C VAL A 274 -7.57 23.32 10.70
N PRO A 275 -6.87 24.44 10.92
CA PRO A 275 -6.89 25.58 10.02
C PRO A 275 -6.54 25.21 8.57
N GLY A 276 -7.39 25.60 7.61
CA GLY A 276 -7.19 25.29 6.18
C GLY A 276 -7.47 23.85 5.76
N TRP A 277 -8.06 23.03 6.64
CA TRP A 277 -8.45 21.67 6.32
C TRP A 277 -9.95 21.46 6.54
N LYS A 278 -10.54 20.50 5.82
CA LYS A 278 -11.95 20.09 6.01
C LYS A 278 -12.15 19.49 7.41
N PRO A 279 -13.40 19.44 7.93
CA PRO A 279 -13.70 18.77 9.19
C PRO A 279 -13.03 17.39 9.23
N ALA A 280 -12.37 17.09 10.35
CA ALA A 280 -11.55 15.90 10.51
C ALA A 280 -11.83 15.21 11.84
N TRP A 281 -11.33 14.01 11.97
CA TRP A 281 -11.44 13.18 13.16
C TRP A 281 -10.04 12.77 13.63
N LEU A 282 -9.81 12.91 14.93
CA LEU A 282 -8.66 12.39 15.63
C LEU A 282 -9.02 11.00 16.19
N HIS A 283 -8.18 10.00 15.95
CA HIS A 283 -8.31 8.72 16.65
C HIS A 283 -8.06 8.91 18.14
N ALA A 284 -8.94 8.38 19.01
CA ALA A 284 -8.91 8.65 20.45
C ALA A 284 -7.58 8.25 21.10
N GLU A 285 -6.97 7.15 20.63
CA GLU A 285 -5.68 6.66 21.12
C GLU A 285 -4.47 7.23 20.37
N ALA A 286 -4.67 8.25 19.50
CA ALA A 286 -3.57 8.83 18.77
C ALA A 286 -2.57 9.52 19.70
N ARG A 287 -1.28 9.23 19.51
CA ARG A 287 -0.20 9.94 20.22
C ARG A 287 -0.19 11.41 19.82
N LEU A 288 -0.04 12.29 20.79
CA LEU A 288 -0.02 13.75 20.61
C LEU A 288 1.38 14.32 20.94
N PRO A 289 2.43 13.99 20.15
CA PRO A 289 3.78 14.40 20.49
C PRO A 289 3.96 15.92 20.36
N ARG A 290 4.70 16.51 21.30
CA ARG A 290 5.08 17.93 21.23
C ARG A 290 6.15 18.19 20.18
N ARG A 291 7.03 17.21 19.94
CA ARG A 291 8.12 17.24 18.95
C ARG A 291 8.23 15.89 18.25
N VAL A 292 8.72 15.88 17.03
CA VAL A 292 9.05 14.68 16.26
C VAL A 292 10.43 14.86 15.62
N HIS A 293 11.21 13.79 15.61
CA HIS A 293 12.54 13.73 15.01
C HIS A 293 12.54 12.62 13.94
N ALA A 294 11.60 12.73 12.99
CA ALA A 294 11.49 11.77 11.92
C ALA A 294 12.39 12.18 10.75
N GLU A 295 13.06 11.21 10.16
CA GLU A 295 13.85 11.37 8.95
C GLU A 295 13.56 10.18 8.03
N ALA A 296 13.02 10.44 6.83
CA ALA A 296 12.71 9.36 5.91
C ALA A 296 12.55 9.85 4.47
N LEU A 297 13.08 9.09 3.52
CA LEU A 297 12.70 9.16 2.11
C LEU A 297 11.42 8.33 1.92
N LEU A 298 10.35 8.98 1.47
CA LEU A 298 9.03 8.37 1.35
C LEU A 298 8.79 7.92 -0.09
N SER A 299 8.45 6.63 -0.26
CA SER A 299 7.98 6.14 -1.56
C SER A 299 6.70 6.86 -1.99
N PRO A 300 6.49 7.10 -3.30
CA PRO A 300 5.17 7.53 -3.80
C PRO A 300 4.01 6.62 -3.39
N PHE A 301 4.32 5.39 -3.02
CA PHE A 301 3.39 4.34 -2.59
C PHE A 301 3.31 4.20 -1.06
N ASP A 302 3.91 5.14 -0.29
CA ASP A 302 3.80 5.15 1.17
C ASP A 302 2.45 5.71 1.62
N SER A 303 1.82 5.06 2.58
CA SER A 303 0.50 5.44 3.10
C SER A 303 0.44 6.85 3.71
N LEU A 304 1.58 7.41 4.14
CA LEU A 304 1.62 8.80 4.60
C LEU A 304 1.31 9.78 3.48
N VAL A 305 1.71 9.46 2.23
CA VAL A 305 1.64 10.37 1.08
C VAL A 305 0.58 10.05 0.02
N TRP A 306 -0.25 9.00 0.22
CA TRP A 306 -1.27 8.61 -0.76
C TRP A 306 -2.31 9.70 -1.01
N GLN A 307 -2.89 10.23 0.07
CA GLN A 307 -4.01 11.17 -0.02
C GLN A 307 -3.47 12.60 -0.21
N ARG A 308 -3.55 13.10 -1.45
CA ARG A 308 -2.89 14.32 -1.91
C ARG A 308 -3.44 15.60 -1.30
N GLU A 309 -4.78 15.68 -1.14
CA GLU A 309 -5.40 16.83 -0.45
C GLU A 309 -4.92 16.93 1.00
N ARG A 310 -4.72 15.78 1.67
CA ARG A 310 -4.19 15.74 3.04
C ARG A 310 -2.77 16.27 3.12
N ILE A 311 -1.90 15.85 2.18
CA ILE A 311 -0.52 16.32 2.14
C ILE A 311 -0.49 17.82 1.88
N HIS A 312 -1.27 18.29 0.91
CA HIS A 312 -1.36 19.71 0.61
C HIS A 312 -1.91 20.50 1.81
N ALA A 313 -2.99 20.06 2.43
CA ALA A 313 -3.60 20.77 3.55
C ALA A 313 -2.69 20.84 4.79
N LEU A 314 -1.96 19.76 5.11
CA LEU A 314 -1.12 19.67 6.31
C LEU A 314 0.30 20.20 6.12
N TRP A 315 0.92 19.96 4.95
CA TRP A 315 2.31 20.28 4.67
C TRP A 315 2.50 21.38 3.63
N ASP A 316 1.43 21.85 2.98
CA ASP A 316 1.50 22.74 1.81
C ASP A 316 2.38 22.16 0.69
N PHE A 317 2.34 20.85 0.54
CA PHE A 317 3.21 20.08 -0.33
C PHE A 317 2.41 19.49 -1.49
N HIS A 318 2.50 20.10 -2.66
CA HIS A 318 1.90 19.57 -3.88
C HIS A 318 2.70 18.37 -4.38
N TYR A 319 2.11 17.19 -4.33
CA TYR A 319 2.79 15.96 -4.72
C TYR A 319 2.03 15.17 -5.77
N ARG A 320 2.73 14.78 -6.83
CA ARG A 320 2.22 13.91 -7.88
C ARG A 320 3.35 13.01 -8.36
N ILE A 321 3.05 11.73 -8.57
CA ILE A 321 3.97 10.80 -9.23
C ILE A 321 3.98 11.09 -10.74
N GLU A 322 5.16 11.18 -11.34
CA GLU A 322 5.33 11.57 -12.75
C GLU A 322 5.88 10.44 -13.64
N ILE A 323 5.85 9.18 -13.15
CA ILE A 323 6.35 8.02 -13.92
C ILE A 323 5.65 7.82 -15.26
N TYR A 324 4.38 8.22 -15.36
CA TYR A 324 3.59 8.16 -16.61
C TYR A 324 3.60 9.48 -17.39
N THR A 325 4.28 10.51 -16.87
CA THR A 325 4.41 11.80 -17.54
C THR A 325 5.58 11.76 -18.53
N PRO A 326 5.41 12.20 -19.80
CA PRO A 326 6.51 12.33 -20.74
C PRO A 326 7.67 13.15 -20.16
N ALA A 327 8.92 12.80 -20.46
CA ALA A 327 10.09 13.38 -19.84
C ALA A 327 10.14 14.93 -19.86
N HIS A 328 9.77 15.53 -21.01
CA HIS A 328 9.78 16.98 -21.19
C HIS A 328 8.67 17.74 -20.41
N LYS A 329 7.71 17.03 -19.82
CA LYS A 329 6.60 17.58 -19.00
C LYS A 329 6.78 17.32 -17.51
N ARG A 330 7.85 16.61 -17.11
CA ARG A 330 8.11 16.33 -15.69
C ARG A 330 8.66 17.56 -15.00
N VAL A 331 8.06 17.91 -13.86
CA VAL A 331 8.47 19.08 -13.07
C VAL A 331 9.63 18.72 -12.14
N HIS A 332 9.52 17.59 -11.44
CA HIS A 332 10.47 17.21 -10.39
C HIS A 332 11.32 15.98 -10.75
N GLY A 333 10.91 15.16 -11.72
CA GLY A 333 11.67 14.00 -12.15
C GLY A 333 10.80 12.77 -12.42
N TYR A 334 11.43 11.61 -12.56
CA TYR A 334 10.73 10.37 -12.90
C TYR A 334 10.20 9.64 -11.67
N TYR A 335 11.07 9.40 -10.68
CA TYR A 335 10.73 8.66 -9.46
C TYR A 335 11.12 9.47 -8.22
N VAL A 336 10.25 10.39 -7.90
CA VAL A 336 10.49 11.44 -6.90
C VAL A 336 9.98 10.99 -5.53
N LEU A 337 10.90 10.95 -4.56
CA LEU A 337 10.61 10.66 -3.17
C LEU A 337 10.58 11.96 -2.34
N PRO A 338 9.47 12.28 -1.66
CA PRO A 338 9.47 13.30 -0.61
C PRO A 338 10.44 12.95 0.51
N PHE A 339 11.20 13.94 0.99
CA PHE A 339 12.05 13.79 2.17
C PHE A 339 11.35 14.41 3.40
N LEU A 340 11.02 13.55 4.35
CA LEU A 340 10.50 13.93 5.66
C LEU A 340 11.67 14.25 6.59
N PHE A 341 11.66 15.45 7.19
CA PHE A 341 12.60 15.87 8.22
C PHE A 341 11.86 16.59 9.36
N GLY A 342 11.97 16.08 10.57
CA GLY A 342 11.12 16.54 11.68
C GLY A 342 9.64 16.32 11.39
N ASP A 343 8.86 17.39 11.40
CA ASP A 343 7.43 17.35 11.05
C ASP A 343 7.11 17.98 9.67
N ALA A 344 8.13 18.19 8.82
CA ALA A 344 8.00 18.82 7.51
C ALA A 344 8.45 17.91 6.37
N LEU A 345 7.81 18.03 5.20
CA LEU A 345 8.31 17.51 3.93
C LEU A 345 9.19 18.61 3.32
N VAL A 346 10.50 18.42 3.37
CA VAL A 346 11.46 19.50 3.11
C VAL A 346 12.13 19.44 1.75
N ALA A 347 12.04 18.30 1.05
CA ALA A 347 12.63 18.16 -0.28
C ALA A 347 11.91 17.09 -1.11
N ARG A 348 12.20 17.11 -2.41
CA ARG A 348 11.82 16.14 -3.44
C ARG A 348 13.08 15.60 -4.07
N CYS A 349 13.28 14.28 -4.04
CA CYS A 349 14.49 13.62 -4.52
C CYS A 349 14.15 12.69 -5.68
N ASP A 350 14.59 12.99 -6.90
CA ASP A 350 14.47 12.09 -8.06
C ASP A 350 15.59 11.06 -8.03
N LEU A 351 15.24 9.82 -7.73
CA LEU A 351 16.19 8.76 -7.43
C LEU A 351 16.12 7.60 -8.42
N LYS A 352 17.27 6.99 -8.69
CA LYS A 352 17.41 5.77 -9.50
C LYS A 352 18.53 4.89 -8.98
N ALA A 353 18.27 3.60 -8.82
CA ALA A 353 19.31 2.60 -8.60
C ALA A 353 19.93 2.19 -9.94
N ASP A 354 21.13 2.67 -10.21
CA ASP A 354 21.93 2.24 -11.35
C ASP A 354 22.77 1.02 -10.93
N ARG A 355 22.13 -0.16 -10.98
CA ARG A 355 22.72 -1.42 -10.54
C ARG A 355 23.98 -1.82 -11.32
N PRO A 356 24.02 -1.69 -12.67
CA PRO A 356 25.23 -1.98 -13.42
C PRO A 356 26.43 -1.13 -13.00
N ALA A 357 26.20 0.14 -12.64
CA ALA A 357 27.26 1.04 -12.16
C ALA A 357 27.50 0.94 -10.64
N GLY A 358 26.67 0.22 -9.89
CA GLY A 358 26.73 0.15 -8.43
C GLY A 358 26.41 1.47 -7.72
N VAL A 359 25.59 2.34 -8.30
CA VAL A 359 25.40 3.72 -7.85
C VAL A 359 23.92 4.03 -7.58
N LEU A 360 23.65 4.67 -6.44
CA LEU A 360 22.39 5.36 -6.22
C LEU A 360 22.49 6.77 -6.82
N ARG A 361 21.82 6.99 -7.94
CA ARG A 361 21.78 8.31 -8.57
C ARG A 361 20.67 9.14 -7.97
N CYS A 362 21.02 10.31 -7.46
CA CYS A 362 20.10 11.38 -7.14
C CYS A 362 20.16 12.41 -8.27
N HIS A 363 19.29 12.27 -9.25
CA HIS A 363 19.30 13.12 -10.45
C HIS A 363 19.00 14.58 -10.11
N ARG A 364 18.16 14.81 -9.09
CA ARG A 364 17.75 16.14 -8.67
C ARG A 364 17.24 16.13 -7.24
N VAL A 365 17.61 17.16 -6.47
CA VAL A 365 16.99 17.53 -5.20
C VAL A 365 16.32 18.88 -5.37
N THR A 366 15.00 18.95 -5.16
CA THR A 366 14.26 20.21 -5.11
C THR A 366 13.90 20.48 -3.65
N TRP A 367 14.50 21.49 -3.06
CA TRP A 367 14.23 21.89 -1.67
C TRP A 367 12.96 22.72 -1.60
N GLU A 368 12.14 22.47 -0.58
CA GLU A 368 10.98 23.32 -0.28
C GLU A 368 11.45 24.63 0.39
N PRO A 369 10.68 25.72 0.23
CA PRO A 369 10.97 26.98 0.91
C PRO A 369 11.05 26.80 2.43
N GLY A 370 12.09 27.35 3.04
CA GLY A 370 12.27 27.27 4.49
C GLY A 370 12.81 25.92 5.00
N ALA A 371 13.30 25.05 4.10
CA ALA A 371 13.99 23.81 4.50
C ALA A 371 15.19 24.13 5.39
N PRO A 372 15.32 23.53 6.59
CA PRO A 372 16.45 23.79 7.48
C PRO A 372 17.76 23.27 6.89
N VAL A 373 18.88 23.94 7.19
CA VAL A 373 20.20 23.57 6.65
C VAL A 373 20.61 22.16 7.10
N GLU A 374 20.25 21.78 8.31
CA GLU A 374 20.52 20.46 8.88
C GLU A 374 19.88 19.31 8.08
N ALA A 375 18.77 19.59 7.39
CA ALA A 375 18.11 18.62 6.53
C ALA A 375 19.01 18.17 5.36
N ARG A 376 20.00 18.98 4.95
CA ARG A 376 20.93 18.61 3.88
C ARG A 376 21.83 17.44 4.30
N LEU A 377 22.42 17.52 5.48
CA LEU A 377 23.24 16.45 6.04
C LEU A 377 22.42 15.19 6.31
N ALA A 378 21.21 15.37 6.86
CA ALA A 378 20.30 14.26 7.09
C ALA A 378 19.87 13.56 5.79
N LEU A 379 19.64 14.31 4.70
CA LEU A 379 19.34 13.74 3.39
C LEU A 379 20.51 12.89 2.87
N VAL A 380 21.74 13.39 2.94
CA VAL A 380 22.93 12.65 2.49
C VAL A 380 23.04 11.33 3.26
N ALA A 381 22.93 11.35 4.59
CA ALA A 381 22.97 10.15 5.42
C ALA A 381 21.85 9.16 5.07
N ASN A 382 20.62 9.65 4.77
CA ASN A 382 19.52 8.80 4.34
C ASN A 382 19.77 8.20 2.95
N LEU A 383 20.38 8.92 2.02
CA LEU A 383 20.74 8.41 0.70
C LEU A 383 21.86 7.35 0.78
N GLU A 384 22.88 7.55 1.61
CA GLU A 384 23.93 6.57 1.87
C GLU A 384 23.37 5.28 2.51
N SER A 385 22.48 5.45 3.49
CA SER A 385 21.76 4.34 4.10
C SER A 385 20.91 3.55 3.08
N MET A 386 20.25 4.27 2.17
CA MET A 386 19.48 3.65 1.08
C MET A 386 20.40 2.95 0.07
N ALA A 387 21.52 3.55 -0.31
CA ALA A 387 22.50 2.91 -1.20
C ALA A 387 23.00 1.59 -0.61
N THR A 388 23.38 1.61 0.66
CA THR A 388 23.82 0.41 1.41
C THR A 388 22.71 -0.66 1.43
N TRP A 389 21.48 -0.28 1.71
CA TRP A 389 20.34 -1.20 1.71
C TRP A 389 20.06 -1.82 0.34
N LEU A 390 20.27 -1.05 -0.74
CA LEU A 390 20.10 -1.51 -2.12
C LEU A 390 21.31 -2.33 -2.65
N GLY A 391 22.36 -2.50 -1.85
CA GLY A 391 23.61 -3.15 -2.27
C GLY A 391 24.42 -2.33 -3.27
N LEU A 392 24.30 -1.01 -3.21
CA LEU A 392 25.03 -0.06 -4.07
C LEU A 392 26.23 0.50 -3.32
N SER A 393 27.33 0.75 -4.04
CA SER A 393 28.62 1.12 -3.45
C SER A 393 28.74 2.60 -3.10
N ARG A 394 27.98 3.48 -3.74
CA ARG A 394 28.07 4.94 -3.54
C ARG A 394 26.79 5.67 -3.96
N VAL A 395 26.66 6.88 -3.49
CA VAL A 395 25.67 7.87 -3.91
C VAL A 395 26.30 8.84 -4.90
N ASP A 396 25.56 9.19 -5.94
CA ASP A 396 25.88 10.24 -6.90
C ASP A 396 24.80 11.33 -6.78
N LEU A 397 25.18 12.49 -6.26
CA LEU A 397 24.25 13.59 -5.98
C LEU A 397 23.94 14.46 -7.20
N GLY A 398 24.46 14.11 -8.39
CA GLY A 398 24.28 14.94 -9.57
C GLY A 398 24.84 16.36 -9.40
N ALA A 399 24.56 17.23 -10.35
CA ALA A 399 24.78 18.66 -10.16
C ALA A 399 23.69 19.21 -9.22
N ALA A 400 24.02 19.35 -7.92
CA ALA A 400 23.16 19.93 -6.89
C ALA A 400 22.98 21.44 -7.10
#